data_9a8d3e1d0efad6c605798a5d6b264d6b
#
_entry.id   9a8d3e1d0efad6c605798a5d6b264d6b
#
_cell.length_a   1.000
_cell.length_b   1.000
_cell.length_c   1.000
_cell.angle_alpha   90.00
_cell.angle_beta   90.00
_cell.angle_gamma   90.00
#
_symmetry.space_group_name_H-M   'P 1'
#
loop_
_entity.id
_entity.type
_entity.pdbx_description
1 polymer ?
#
loop_
_entity_poly.entity_id
_entity_poly.type
_entity_poly.pdbx_seq_one_letter_code
_entity_poly.pdbx_strand_id
1 'polypeptide(L)'
;ALWWALPGVPPHAFLAAVGMGAVGIECLFVFANAMLPSIASSARIGLLSGFGIAMGQFAGILALVLILLAVALPVTVDAAFVSDSPILGLSAEHFETDRIVGPVAGLWLILFMLPFFFFVPDPASRGLGRRAVIREGFRRLRSSLAETRRVDSVLVFLAARVVFYSGMNIVFLFGGVLAATIYAWGTAELTIYGLLATSFAVAGAVFGGLFDRRFGARATLTAALLMGAVAFLVMLSCERERVLLIVPLPLPDDAAMLGTATEWAFLSAAAIFGLAAGAVMASSRTLFARIAPPD
;
A
#
# COMPACT_ATOMS: atom_id res chain seq x y z
N ALA A 1 16.85 -2.42 -11.00
CA ALA A 1 16.31 -3.47 -11.86
C ALA A 1 15.25 -2.91 -12.81
N LEU A 2 14.22 -2.22 -12.32
CA LEU A 2 13.09 -1.72 -13.15
C LEU A 2 13.52 -0.73 -14.26
N TRP A 3 14.60 0.02 -14.08
CA TRP A 3 15.15 0.88 -15.14
C TRP A 3 15.52 0.13 -16.41
N TRP A 4 15.87 -1.14 -16.28
CA TRP A 4 16.28 -2.01 -17.40
C TRP A 4 15.13 -2.85 -17.97
N ALA A 5 13.91 -2.63 -17.51
CA ALA A 5 12.73 -3.30 -18.03
C ALA A 5 12.32 -2.71 -19.38
N LEU A 6 12.92 -3.21 -20.45
CA LEU A 6 12.65 -2.81 -21.84
C LEU A 6 11.68 -3.79 -22.50
N PRO A 7 10.89 -3.34 -23.48
CA PRO A 7 10.11 -4.24 -24.34
C PRO A 7 11.01 -5.31 -24.96
N GLY A 8 10.59 -6.58 -24.89
CA GLY A 8 11.35 -7.71 -25.42
C GLY A 8 12.36 -8.36 -24.45
N VAL A 9 12.62 -7.76 -23.29
CA VAL A 9 13.46 -8.39 -22.27
C VAL A 9 12.62 -9.37 -21.42
N PRO A 10 13.11 -10.60 -21.15
CA PRO A 10 12.36 -11.58 -20.36
C PRO A 10 11.99 -11.04 -18.97
N PRO A 11 10.73 -11.15 -18.52
CA PRO A 11 10.25 -10.51 -17.30
C PRO A 11 10.74 -11.18 -16.01
N HIS A 12 11.31 -12.39 -16.07
CA HIS A 12 11.59 -13.19 -14.86
C HIS A 12 12.57 -12.51 -13.90
N ALA A 13 13.62 -11.85 -14.41
CA ALA A 13 14.59 -11.17 -13.58
C ALA A 13 13.99 -9.94 -12.86
N PHE A 14 13.09 -9.22 -13.55
CA PHE A 14 12.39 -8.07 -12.99
C PHE A 14 11.36 -8.51 -11.95
N LEU A 15 10.60 -9.57 -12.23
CA LEU A 15 9.66 -10.16 -11.29
C LEU A 15 10.37 -10.67 -10.03
N ALA A 16 11.52 -11.33 -10.18
CA ALA A 16 12.34 -11.76 -9.06
C ALA A 16 12.85 -10.57 -8.22
N ALA A 17 13.29 -9.49 -8.88
CA ALA A 17 13.77 -8.28 -8.19
C ALA A 17 12.62 -7.57 -7.45
N VAL A 18 11.43 -7.48 -8.04
CA VAL A 18 10.23 -6.93 -7.39
C VAL A 18 9.83 -7.79 -6.19
N GLY A 19 9.82 -9.12 -6.35
CA GLY A 19 9.53 -10.07 -5.27
C GLY A 19 10.53 -9.94 -4.11
N MET A 20 11.83 -9.85 -4.40
CA MET A 20 12.84 -9.61 -3.36
C MET A 20 12.65 -8.25 -2.67
N GLY A 21 12.29 -7.21 -3.43
CA GLY A 21 11.98 -5.89 -2.88
C GLY A 21 10.77 -5.94 -1.92
N ALA A 22 9.70 -6.64 -2.31
CA ALA A 22 8.53 -6.83 -1.47
C ALA A 22 8.87 -7.56 -0.15
N VAL A 23 9.62 -8.66 -0.22
CA VAL A 23 10.10 -9.36 0.98
C VAL A 23 10.97 -8.45 1.84
N GLY A 24 11.85 -7.64 1.23
CA GLY A 24 12.70 -6.68 1.95
C GLY A 24 11.88 -5.64 2.72
N ILE A 25 10.82 -5.10 2.11
CA ILE A 25 9.91 -4.13 2.74
C ILE A 25 9.16 -4.78 3.92
N GLU A 26 8.66 -5.98 3.76
CA GLU A 26 7.98 -6.70 4.86
C GLU A 26 8.94 -6.99 6.01
N CYS A 27 10.17 -7.42 5.74
CA CYS A 27 11.19 -7.58 6.76
C CYS A 27 11.48 -6.27 7.49
N LEU A 28 11.57 -5.16 6.76
CA LEU A 28 11.78 -3.83 7.33
C LEU A 28 10.65 -3.46 8.31
N PHE A 29 9.39 -3.69 7.95
CA PHE A 29 8.25 -3.47 8.84
C PHE A 29 8.32 -4.35 10.10
N VAL A 30 8.71 -5.61 9.97
CA VAL A 30 8.85 -6.53 11.12
C VAL A 30 9.96 -6.02 12.05
N PHE A 31 11.12 -5.66 11.53
CA PHE A 31 12.23 -5.17 12.35
C PHE A 31 11.92 -3.82 13.00
N ALA A 32 11.36 -2.87 12.27
CA ALA A 32 10.96 -1.57 12.82
C ALA A 32 9.94 -1.73 13.97
N ASN A 33 8.94 -2.59 13.81
CA ASN A 33 7.98 -2.87 14.87
C ASN A 33 8.62 -3.60 16.06
N ALA A 34 9.57 -4.51 15.83
CA ALA A 34 10.28 -5.22 16.90
C ALA A 34 11.21 -4.30 17.72
N MET A 35 11.71 -3.22 17.12
CA MET A 35 12.55 -2.23 17.82
C MET A 35 11.75 -1.20 18.60
N LEU A 36 10.46 -1.04 18.33
CA LEU A 36 9.61 -0.03 18.98
C LEU A 36 9.67 -0.06 20.53
N PRO A 37 9.61 -1.25 21.19
CA PRO A 37 9.73 -1.32 22.65
C PRO A 37 11.09 -0.92 23.21
N SER A 38 12.14 -0.95 22.39
CA SER A 38 13.50 -0.54 22.83
C SER A 38 13.74 0.97 22.77
N ILE A 39 12.94 1.70 21.96
CA ILE A 39 13.07 3.15 21.76
C ILE A 39 11.96 3.95 22.42
N ALA A 40 10.88 3.33 22.86
CA ALA A 40 9.75 4.00 23.48
C ALA A 40 9.34 3.34 24.79
N SER A 41 8.92 4.14 25.77
CA SER A 41 8.28 3.61 26.97
C SER A 41 6.91 3.00 26.62
N SER A 42 6.46 2.01 27.38
CA SER A 42 5.19 1.33 27.18
C SER A 42 3.99 2.29 27.05
N ALA A 43 4.01 3.41 27.79
CA ALA A 43 2.98 4.45 27.72
C ALA A 43 2.97 5.22 26.36
N ARG A 44 4.09 5.28 25.63
CA ARG A 44 4.24 6.05 24.39
C ARG A 44 4.34 5.20 23.13
N ILE A 45 4.44 3.89 23.23
CA ILE A 45 4.56 2.98 22.10
C ILE A 45 3.40 3.17 21.11
N GLY A 46 2.16 3.27 21.59
CA GLY A 46 0.99 3.47 20.75
C GLY A 46 1.02 4.78 19.96
N LEU A 47 1.43 5.86 20.63
CA LEU A 47 1.57 7.18 20.01
C LEU A 47 2.67 7.17 18.93
N LEU A 48 3.85 6.61 19.24
CA LEU A 48 4.97 6.53 18.30
C LEU A 48 4.64 5.66 17.11
N SER A 49 4.00 4.52 17.33
CA SER A 49 3.54 3.62 16.25
C SER A 49 2.53 4.31 15.34
N GLY A 50 1.54 5.00 15.91
CA GLY A 50 0.55 5.77 15.14
C GLY A 50 1.18 6.90 14.34
N PHE A 51 2.08 7.65 14.95
CA PHE A 51 2.82 8.73 14.29
C PHE A 51 3.71 8.19 13.16
N GLY A 52 4.43 7.09 13.37
CA GLY A 52 5.25 6.46 12.35
C GLY A 52 4.43 6.02 11.13
N ILE A 53 3.25 5.44 11.34
CA ILE A 53 2.34 5.08 10.24
C ILE A 53 1.85 6.33 9.50
N ALA A 54 1.44 7.37 10.23
CA ALA A 54 0.98 8.62 9.62
C ALA A 54 2.07 9.28 8.78
N MET A 55 3.31 9.32 9.28
CA MET A 55 4.47 9.85 8.55
C MET A 55 4.80 9.00 7.32
N GLY A 56 4.69 7.68 7.42
CA GLY A 56 4.87 6.78 6.27
C GLY A 56 3.84 7.02 5.17
N GLN A 57 2.57 7.19 5.53
CA GLN A 57 1.51 7.52 4.58
C GLN A 57 1.72 8.91 3.94
N PHE A 58 2.08 9.91 4.76
CA PHE A 58 2.40 11.24 4.27
C PHE A 58 3.58 11.23 3.29
N ALA A 59 4.66 10.52 3.61
CA ALA A 59 5.81 10.37 2.74
C ALA A 59 5.44 9.66 1.42
N GLY A 60 4.57 8.65 1.46
CA GLY A 60 4.05 7.97 0.27
C GLY A 60 3.23 8.90 -0.62
N ILE A 61 2.32 9.68 -0.04
CA ILE A 61 1.54 10.70 -0.77
C ILE A 61 2.47 11.75 -1.38
N LEU A 62 3.45 12.25 -0.62
CA LEU A 62 4.42 13.21 -1.11
C LEU A 62 5.23 12.66 -2.29
N ALA A 63 5.69 11.41 -2.21
CA ALA A 63 6.40 10.76 -3.31
C ALA A 63 5.54 10.66 -4.57
N LEU A 64 4.27 10.28 -4.45
CA LEU A 64 3.33 10.22 -5.57
C LEU A 64 3.08 11.59 -6.18
N VAL A 65 2.90 12.63 -5.35
CA VAL A 65 2.72 14.01 -5.84
C VAL A 65 3.98 14.49 -6.58
N LEU A 66 5.17 14.21 -6.06
CA LEU A 66 6.42 14.57 -6.71
C LEU A 66 6.59 13.86 -8.06
N ILE A 67 6.29 12.56 -8.14
CA ILE A 67 6.32 11.81 -9.40
C ILE A 67 5.29 12.37 -10.38
N LEU A 68 4.07 12.67 -9.91
CA LEU A 68 3.02 13.22 -10.74
C LEU A 68 3.45 14.55 -11.36
N LEU A 69 3.90 15.51 -10.54
CA LEU A 69 4.25 16.85 -10.98
C LEU A 69 5.55 16.91 -11.78
N ALA A 70 6.54 16.08 -11.41
CA ALA A 70 7.88 16.18 -11.98
C ALA A 70 8.09 15.32 -13.23
N VAL A 71 7.33 14.23 -13.36
CA VAL A 71 7.56 13.21 -14.40
C VAL A 71 6.33 12.96 -15.25
N ALA A 72 5.17 12.72 -14.63
CA ALA A 72 4.01 12.23 -15.34
C ALA A 72 3.21 13.32 -16.06
N LEU A 73 2.88 14.42 -15.38
CA LEU A 73 2.11 15.53 -15.97
C LEU A 73 2.83 16.26 -17.11
N PRO A 74 4.16 16.52 -17.06
CA PRO A 74 4.86 17.18 -18.17
C PRO A 74 4.76 16.47 -19.53
N VAL A 75 4.41 15.18 -19.53
CA VAL A 75 4.23 14.39 -20.75
C VAL A 75 2.79 14.39 -21.24
N THR A 76 1.83 14.64 -20.35
CA THR A 76 0.40 14.38 -20.61
C THR A 76 -0.44 15.65 -20.67
N VAL A 77 -0.01 16.75 -20.01
CA VAL A 77 -0.82 17.95 -19.85
C VAL A 77 0.01 19.19 -20.11
N ASP A 78 -0.45 20.03 -21.02
CA ASP A 78 0.06 21.39 -21.23
C ASP A 78 -0.71 22.34 -20.29
N ALA A 79 -0.12 22.70 -19.17
CA ALA A 79 -0.73 23.58 -18.18
C ALA A 79 0.32 24.52 -17.56
N ALA A 80 -0.08 25.75 -17.28
CA ALA A 80 0.81 26.82 -16.80
C ALA A 80 1.59 26.49 -15.48
N PHE A 81 1.15 25.50 -14.72
CA PHE A 81 1.83 25.06 -13.48
C PHE A 81 2.66 23.77 -13.65
N VAL A 82 2.70 23.24 -14.87
CA VAL A 82 3.46 22.03 -15.22
C VAL A 82 4.65 22.44 -16.08
N SER A 83 5.80 21.84 -15.87
CA SER A 83 6.98 22.09 -16.70
C SER A 83 6.75 21.57 -18.12
N ASP A 84 7.27 22.28 -19.13
CA ASP A 84 7.16 21.90 -20.56
C ASP A 84 7.86 20.57 -20.89
N SER A 85 8.63 20.03 -19.98
CA SER A 85 9.35 18.77 -20.14
C SER A 85 9.55 18.09 -18.79
N PRO A 86 9.62 16.73 -18.75
CA PRO A 86 9.96 16.01 -17.55
C PRO A 86 11.32 16.41 -16.98
N ILE A 87 11.44 16.43 -15.66
CA ILE A 87 12.74 16.62 -15.00
C ILE A 87 13.73 15.57 -15.54
N LEU A 88 14.97 15.99 -15.82
CA LEU A 88 16.04 15.17 -16.39
C LEU A 88 15.91 14.88 -17.91
N GLY A 89 14.99 15.51 -18.62
CA GLY A 89 14.84 15.31 -20.06
C GLY A 89 14.47 13.88 -20.47
N LEU A 90 13.65 13.23 -19.67
CA LEU A 90 13.21 11.85 -19.90
C LEU A 90 12.34 11.73 -21.16
N SER A 91 12.59 10.72 -21.98
CA SER A 91 11.84 10.45 -23.20
C SER A 91 10.63 9.54 -22.92
N ALA A 92 9.45 10.03 -23.33
CA ALA A 92 8.23 9.22 -23.29
C ALA A 92 8.27 8.08 -24.34
N GLU A 93 8.88 8.33 -25.51
CA GLU A 93 8.99 7.33 -26.59
C GLU A 93 9.78 6.08 -26.18
N HIS A 94 10.73 6.23 -25.24
CA HIS A 94 11.54 5.15 -24.72
C HIS A 94 11.02 4.61 -23.37
N PHE A 95 9.80 4.94 -22.94
CA PHE A 95 9.22 4.57 -21.64
C PHE A 95 10.10 4.96 -20.45
N GLU A 96 10.92 6.01 -20.57
CA GLU A 96 11.82 6.42 -19.51
C GLU A 96 11.06 7.02 -18.33
N THR A 97 9.96 7.72 -18.59
CA THR A 97 9.05 8.27 -17.58
C THR A 97 8.39 7.20 -16.72
N ASP A 98 8.09 6.03 -17.28
CA ASP A 98 7.54 4.91 -16.52
C ASP A 98 8.62 4.18 -15.72
N ARG A 99 9.79 4.02 -16.31
CA ARG A 99 10.91 3.26 -15.74
C ARG A 99 11.64 3.99 -14.62
N ILE A 100 11.61 5.34 -14.60
CA ILE A 100 12.27 6.15 -13.58
C ILE A 100 11.62 5.99 -12.20
N VAL A 101 10.36 5.60 -12.13
CA VAL A 101 9.62 5.39 -10.86
C VAL A 101 10.35 4.39 -9.96
N GLY A 102 10.90 3.32 -10.52
CA GLY A 102 11.65 2.32 -9.76
C GLY A 102 12.93 2.86 -9.10
N PRO A 103 13.85 3.49 -9.84
CA PRO A 103 15.02 4.18 -9.28
C PRO A 103 14.66 5.25 -8.24
N VAL A 104 13.65 6.08 -8.52
CA VAL A 104 13.18 7.14 -7.59
C VAL A 104 12.67 6.52 -6.29
N ALA A 105 11.84 5.49 -6.35
CA ALA A 105 11.36 4.79 -5.16
C ALA A 105 12.52 4.16 -4.35
N GLY A 106 13.50 3.58 -5.03
CA GLY A 106 14.69 3.04 -4.38
C GLY A 106 15.53 4.11 -3.68
N LEU A 107 15.78 5.23 -4.35
CA LEU A 107 16.50 6.38 -3.78
C LEU A 107 15.74 6.97 -2.59
N TRP A 108 14.41 7.12 -2.72
CA TRP A 108 13.51 7.57 -1.67
C TRP A 108 13.63 6.70 -0.42
N LEU A 109 13.55 5.38 -0.61
CA LEU A 109 13.71 4.42 0.49
C LEU A 109 15.06 4.58 1.17
N ILE A 110 16.16 4.61 0.41
CA ILE A 110 17.52 4.76 0.96
C ILE A 110 17.63 6.07 1.74
N LEU A 111 17.20 7.20 1.17
CA LEU A 111 17.31 8.52 1.79
C LEU A 111 16.58 8.59 3.14
N PHE A 112 15.36 8.07 3.21
CA PHE A 112 14.57 8.10 4.44
C PHE A 112 14.93 7.01 5.44
N MET A 113 15.67 5.96 5.01
CA MET A 113 16.23 4.96 5.91
C MET A 113 17.56 5.37 6.53
N LEU A 114 18.32 6.30 5.93
CA LEU A 114 19.59 6.78 6.48
C LEU A 114 19.49 7.26 7.93
N PRO A 115 18.51 8.12 8.31
CA PRO A 115 18.38 8.57 9.71
C PRO A 115 18.17 7.43 10.68
N PHE A 116 17.45 6.36 10.28
CA PHE A 116 17.26 5.18 11.11
C PHE A 116 18.59 4.53 11.49
N PHE A 117 19.50 4.35 10.55
CA PHE A 117 20.81 3.75 10.82
C PHE A 117 21.74 4.63 11.63
N PHE A 118 21.58 5.96 11.55
CA PHE A 118 22.44 6.89 12.30
C PHE A 118 21.93 7.20 13.70
N PHE A 119 20.62 7.22 13.91
CA PHE A 119 20.03 7.74 15.14
C PHE A 119 19.36 6.67 16.02
N VAL A 120 19.03 5.51 15.47
CA VAL A 120 18.40 4.46 16.27
C VAL A 120 19.47 3.53 16.83
N PRO A 121 19.64 3.48 18.16
CA PRO A 121 20.65 2.63 18.79
C PRO A 121 20.26 1.15 18.66
N ASP A 122 21.25 0.31 18.37
CA ASP A 122 21.05 -1.13 18.43
C ASP A 122 20.76 -1.60 19.86
N PRO A 123 19.80 -2.51 20.04
CA PRO A 123 19.61 -3.17 21.32
C PRO A 123 20.90 -3.86 21.76
N ALA A 124 21.20 -3.82 23.09
CA ALA A 124 22.39 -4.45 23.63
C ALA A 124 22.54 -5.89 23.15
N SER A 125 23.66 -6.18 22.51
CA SER A 125 23.97 -7.53 22.01
C SER A 125 24.01 -8.51 23.18
N ARG A 126 23.23 -9.60 23.08
CA ARG A 126 23.24 -10.68 24.08
C ARG A 126 24.45 -11.61 23.97
N GLY A 127 25.43 -11.30 23.13
CA GLY A 127 26.62 -12.13 22.95
C GLY A 127 26.37 -13.52 22.35
N LEU A 128 25.20 -13.76 21.84
CA LEU A 128 24.83 -15.07 21.25
C LEU A 128 25.40 -15.19 19.82
N GLY A 129 26.02 -16.33 19.53
CA GLY A 129 26.44 -16.62 18.17
C GLY A 129 25.25 -16.69 17.19
N ARG A 130 25.47 -16.37 15.90
CA ARG A 130 24.42 -16.32 14.85
C ARG A 130 23.50 -17.53 14.82
N ARG A 131 24.06 -18.76 14.96
CA ARG A 131 23.25 -20.00 14.98
C ARG A 131 22.35 -20.10 16.20
N ALA A 132 22.80 -19.61 17.36
CA ALA A 132 22.00 -19.60 18.59
C ALA A 132 20.86 -18.58 18.48
N VAL A 133 21.08 -17.42 17.89
CA VAL A 133 20.04 -16.41 17.63
C VAL A 133 18.97 -16.94 16.71
N ILE A 134 19.35 -17.57 15.60
CA ILE A 134 18.38 -18.16 14.66
C ILE A 134 17.56 -19.27 15.34
N ARG A 135 18.21 -20.19 16.05
CA ARG A 135 17.54 -21.27 16.77
C ARG A 135 16.58 -20.73 17.84
N GLU A 136 17.00 -19.72 18.58
CA GLU A 136 16.17 -19.04 19.58
C GLU A 136 14.96 -18.35 18.95
N GLY A 137 15.16 -17.65 17.83
CA GLY A 137 14.08 -17.03 17.05
C GLY A 137 13.03 -18.06 16.60
N PHE A 138 13.46 -19.16 16.01
CA PHE A 138 12.56 -20.25 15.63
C PHE A 138 11.85 -20.90 16.84
N ARG A 139 12.56 -21.06 17.95
CA ARG A 139 11.97 -21.59 19.19
C ARG A 139 10.86 -20.68 19.70
N ARG A 140 11.11 -19.36 19.75
CA ARG A 140 10.11 -18.37 20.17
C ARG A 140 8.92 -18.31 19.22
N LEU A 141 9.16 -18.33 17.93
CA LEU A 141 8.08 -18.39 16.94
C LEU A 141 7.20 -19.62 17.13
N ARG A 142 7.82 -20.80 17.35
CA ARG A 142 7.10 -22.04 17.61
C ARG A 142 6.32 -22.01 18.93
N SER A 143 6.88 -21.43 20.00
CA SER A 143 6.18 -21.29 21.28
C SER A 143 4.99 -20.34 21.17
N SER A 144 5.18 -19.18 20.54
CA SER A 144 4.09 -18.23 20.31
C SER A 144 2.98 -18.83 19.45
N LEU A 145 3.34 -19.60 18.41
CA LEU A 145 2.34 -20.30 17.59
C LEU A 145 1.61 -21.39 18.38
N ALA A 146 2.31 -22.10 19.28
CA ALA A 146 1.71 -23.11 20.13
C ALA A 146 0.78 -22.50 21.18
N GLU A 147 1.12 -21.35 21.73
CA GLU A 147 0.25 -20.57 22.63
C GLU A 147 -0.98 -20.03 21.90
N THR A 148 -0.80 -19.44 20.73
CA THR A 148 -1.89 -18.94 19.89
C THR A 148 -2.89 -20.06 19.54
N ARG A 149 -2.40 -21.28 19.29
CA ARG A 149 -3.25 -22.46 19.02
C ARG A 149 -4.13 -22.88 20.19
N ARG A 150 -3.85 -22.43 21.41
CA ARG A 150 -4.69 -22.71 22.60
C ARG A 150 -5.92 -21.81 22.68
N VAL A 151 -5.94 -20.71 21.88
CA VAL A 151 -7.03 -19.75 21.85
C VAL A 151 -7.61 -19.74 20.44
N ASP A 152 -8.62 -20.57 20.20
CA ASP A 152 -9.23 -20.76 18.87
C ASP A 152 -9.65 -19.45 18.19
N SER A 153 -10.17 -18.50 18.95
CA SER A 153 -10.61 -17.20 18.42
C SER A 153 -9.45 -16.38 17.85
N VAL A 154 -8.26 -16.44 18.46
CA VAL A 154 -7.05 -15.74 17.99
C VAL A 154 -6.52 -16.42 16.72
N LEU A 155 -6.47 -17.74 16.69
CA LEU A 155 -6.01 -18.48 15.51
C LEU A 155 -6.90 -18.22 14.29
N VAL A 156 -8.22 -18.33 14.47
CA VAL A 156 -9.20 -18.08 13.40
C VAL A 156 -9.09 -16.63 12.90
N PHE A 157 -8.94 -15.67 13.82
CA PHE A 157 -8.76 -14.27 13.44
C PHE A 157 -7.47 -14.04 12.64
N LEU A 158 -6.35 -14.63 13.08
CA LEU A 158 -5.07 -14.49 12.36
C LEU A 158 -5.13 -15.12 10.97
N ALA A 159 -5.75 -16.29 10.84
CA ALA A 159 -5.96 -16.94 9.54
C ALA A 159 -6.83 -16.08 8.63
N ALA A 160 -7.97 -15.58 9.14
CA ALA A 160 -8.83 -14.65 8.39
C ALA A 160 -8.09 -13.37 8.00
N ARG A 161 -7.25 -12.83 8.91
CA ARG A 161 -6.45 -11.64 8.64
C ARG A 161 -5.47 -11.85 7.49
N VAL A 162 -4.78 -12.99 7.43
CA VAL A 162 -3.90 -13.32 6.32
C VAL A 162 -4.69 -13.29 5.00
N VAL A 163 -5.86 -13.90 4.97
CA VAL A 163 -6.68 -13.97 3.75
C VAL A 163 -7.15 -12.58 3.30
N PHE A 164 -7.81 -11.81 4.16
CA PHE A 164 -8.34 -10.52 3.74
C PHE A 164 -7.24 -9.49 3.49
N TYR A 165 -6.14 -9.51 4.26
CA TYR A 165 -5.02 -8.59 4.05
C TYR A 165 -4.29 -8.87 2.74
N SER A 166 -4.07 -10.12 2.41
CA SER A 166 -3.50 -10.53 1.11
C SER A 166 -4.43 -10.15 -0.04
N GLY A 167 -5.74 -10.38 0.11
CA GLY A 167 -6.74 -9.99 -0.88
C GLY A 167 -6.72 -8.47 -1.15
N MET A 168 -6.67 -7.66 -0.10
CA MET A 168 -6.58 -6.20 -0.25
C MET A 168 -5.29 -5.75 -0.94
N ASN A 169 -4.14 -6.33 -0.58
CA ASN A 169 -2.87 -6.02 -1.26
C ASN A 169 -2.91 -6.39 -2.74
N ILE A 170 -3.54 -7.52 -3.10
CA ILE A 170 -3.75 -7.91 -4.49
C ILE A 170 -4.57 -6.85 -5.23
N VAL A 171 -5.66 -6.37 -4.65
CA VAL A 171 -6.50 -5.33 -5.29
C VAL A 171 -5.73 -4.02 -5.48
N PHE A 172 -4.93 -3.58 -4.51
CA PHE A 172 -4.08 -2.40 -4.66
C PHE A 172 -3.04 -2.57 -5.77
N LEU A 173 -2.39 -3.73 -5.84
CA LEU A 173 -1.35 -4.01 -6.82
C LEU A 173 -1.93 -4.18 -8.22
N PHE A 174 -2.98 -4.98 -8.37
CA PHE A 174 -3.55 -5.31 -9.67
C PHE A 174 -4.63 -4.34 -10.13
N GLY A 175 -5.18 -3.51 -9.27
CA GLY A 175 -6.16 -2.49 -9.65
C GLY A 175 -5.60 -1.50 -10.67
N GLY A 176 -4.35 -1.06 -10.49
CA GLY A 176 -3.65 -0.24 -11.48
C GLY A 176 -3.41 -0.98 -12.80
N VAL A 177 -3.01 -2.26 -12.75
CA VAL A 177 -2.82 -3.09 -13.95
C VAL A 177 -4.15 -3.26 -14.71
N LEU A 178 -5.24 -3.49 -13.98
CA LEU A 178 -6.59 -3.59 -14.55
C LEU A 178 -6.98 -2.29 -15.26
N ALA A 179 -6.79 -1.16 -14.62
CA ALA A 179 -7.08 0.16 -15.19
C ALA A 179 -6.22 0.44 -16.45
N ALA A 180 -4.92 0.15 -16.40
CA ALA A 180 -4.03 0.26 -17.56
C ALA A 180 -4.48 -0.63 -18.72
N THR A 181 -5.01 -1.83 -18.44
CA THR A 181 -5.49 -2.75 -19.46
C THR A 181 -6.82 -2.31 -20.07
N ILE A 182 -7.75 -1.79 -19.26
CA ILE A 182 -9.10 -1.40 -19.72
C ILE A 182 -9.07 -0.04 -20.42
N TYR A 183 -8.40 0.95 -19.80
CA TYR A 183 -8.45 2.35 -20.20
C TYR A 183 -7.18 2.82 -20.93
N ALA A 184 -6.16 1.97 -21.03
CA ALA A 184 -4.82 2.32 -21.52
C ALA A 184 -4.16 3.45 -20.70
N TRP A 185 -4.41 3.48 -19.37
CA TRP A 185 -3.83 4.48 -18.49
C TRP A 185 -2.31 4.43 -18.49
N GLY A 186 -1.70 5.62 -18.62
CA GLY A 186 -0.28 5.83 -18.47
C GLY A 186 0.13 6.16 -17.02
N THR A 187 1.36 6.62 -16.85
CA THR A 187 1.93 6.91 -15.52
C THR A 187 1.16 8.01 -14.78
N ALA A 188 0.62 9.00 -15.49
CA ALA A 188 -0.13 10.10 -14.88
C ALA A 188 -1.42 9.60 -14.21
N GLU A 189 -2.26 8.90 -14.95
CA GLU A 189 -3.52 8.36 -14.45
C GLU A 189 -3.31 7.32 -13.35
N LEU A 190 -2.31 6.45 -13.51
CA LEU A 190 -1.94 5.47 -12.49
C LEU A 190 -1.43 6.13 -11.21
N THR A 191 -0.71 7.24 -11.31
CA THR A 191 -0.26 8.00 -10.15
C THR A 191 -1.43 8.70 -9.45
N ILE A 192 -2.38 9.26 -10.22
CA ILE A 192 -3.62 9.84 -9.68
C ILE A 192 -4.46 8.76 -8.97
N TYR A 193 -4.60 7.59 -9.58
CA TYR A 193 -5.26 6.44 -8.96
C TYR A 193 -4.61 6.07 -7.61
N GLY A 194 -3.28 5.94 -7.58
CA GLY A 194 -2.54 5.61 -6.37
C GLY A 194 -2.67 6.69 -5.29
N LEU A 195 -2.58 7.96 -5.67
CA LEU A 195 -2.75 9.12 -4.78
C LEU A 195 -4.15 9.14 -4.16
N LEU A 196 -5.18 8.95 -5.00
CA LEU A 196 -6.57 8.91 -4.57
C LEU A 196 -6.80 7.76 -3.58
N ALA A 197 -6.45 6.54 -3.98
CA ALA A 197 -6.64 5.35 -3.16
C ALA A 197 -5.92 5.45 -1.80
N THR A 198 -4.68 5.96 -1.79
CA THR A 198 -3.90 6.15 -0.56
C THR A 198 -4.49 7.24 0.34
N SER A 199 -4.90 8.37 -0.23
CA SER A 199 -5.53 9.47 0.53
C SER A 199 -6.82 9.02 1.19
N PHE A 200 -7.65 8.27 0.48
CA PHE A 200 -8.87 7.69 1.03
C PHE A 200 -8.58 6.58 2.05
N ALA A 201 -7.47 5.85 1.93
CA ALA A 201 -7.07 4.89 2.95
C ALA A 201 -6.67 5.57 4.27
N VAL A 202 -5.99 6.73 4.20
CA VAL A 202 -5.71 7.54 5.40
C VAL A 202 -7.02 8.00 6.06
N ALA A 203 -7.95 8.54 5.28
CA ALA A 203 -9.27 8.93 5.79
C ALA A 203 -10.02 7.74 6.40
N GLY A 204 -9.99 6.59 5.72
CA GLY A 204 -10.60 5.34 6.18
C GLY A 204 -10.04 4.84 7.51
N ALA A 205 -8.73 4.97 7.73
CA ALA A 205 -8.13 4.61 9.01
C ALA A 205 -8.63 5.51 10.16
N VAL A 206 -8.78 6.81 9.92
CA VAL A 206 -9.33 7.75 10.90
C VAL A 206 -10.80 7.44 11.19
N PHE A 207 -11.62 7.32 10.15
CA PHE A 207 -13.05 7.00 10.31
C PHE A 207 -13.25 5.61 10.93
N GLY A 208 -12.46 4.61 10.53
CA GLY A 208 -12.49 3.29 11.13
C GLY A 208 -12.25 3.34 12.65
N GLY A 209 -11.26 4.11 13.10
CA GLY A 209 -11.02 4.32 14.53
C GLY A 209 -12.19 5.02 15.27
N LEU A 210 -12.87 5.98 14.61
CA LEU A 210 -14.05 6.64 15.18
C LEU A 210 -15.25 5.68 15.27
N PHE A 211 -15.49 4.90 14.22
CA PHE A 211 -16.56 3.89 14.19
C PHE A 211 -16.31 2.76 15.19
N ASP A 212 -15.06 2.33 15.40
CA ASP A 212 -14.69 1.34 16.41
C ASP A 212 -15.13 1.76 17.83
N ARG A 213 -15.03 3.04 18.12
CA ARG A 213 -15.46 3.59 19.43
C ARG A 213 -16.96 3.54 19.61
N ARG A 214 -17.75 3.66 18.54
CA ARG A 214 -19.21 3.73 18.58
C ARG A 214 -19.89 2.36 18.39
N PHE A 215 -19.41 1.56 17.45
CA PHE A 215 -20.06 0.32 17.02
C PHE A 215 -19.22 -0.94 17.38
N GLY A 216 -18.00 -0.75 17.82
CA GLY A 216 -17.06 -1.84 18.12
C GLY A 216 -16.27 -2.31 16.90
N ALA A 217 -15.03 -2.74 17.16
CA ALA A 217 -14.06 -3.10 16.11
C ALA A 217 -14.52 -4.25 15.20
N ARG A 218 -15.28 -5.22 15.72
CA ARG A 218 -15.80 -6.32 14.91
C ARG A 218 -16.82 -5.85 13.88
N ALA A 219 -17.76 -5.01 14.27
CA ALA A 219 -18.79 -4.49 13.37
C ALA A 219 -18.17 -3.60 12.30
N THR A 220 -17.26 -2.68 12.70
CA THR A 220 -16.54 -1.80 11.77
C THR A 220 -15.71 -2.60 10.77
N LEU A 221 -14.96 -3.60 11.24
CA LEU A 221 -14.16 -4.46 10.38
C LEU A 221 -15.02 -5.20 9.34
N THR A 222 -16.15 -5.78 9.78
CA THR A 222 -17.07 -6.49 8.89
C THR A 222 -17.68 -5.55 7.85
N ALA A 223 -18.16 -4.38 8.28
CA ALA A 223 -18.73 -3.37 7.37
C ALA A 223 -17.68 -2.87 6.36
N ALA A 224 -16.44 -2.62 6.80
CA ALA A 224 -15.36 -2.19 5.93
C ALA A 224 -14.97 -3.28 4.92
N LEU A 225 -14.90 -4.55 5.33
CA LEU A 225 -14.63 -5.66 4.40
C LEU A 225 -15.74 -5.80 3.36
N LEU A 226 -17.01 -5.69 3.75
CA LEU A 226 -18.13 -5.73 2.82
C LEU A 226 -18.11 -4.54 1.85
N MET A 227 -17.85 -3.33 2.36
CA MET A 227 -17.70 -2.12 1.54
C MET A 227 -16.56 -2.28 0.54
N GLY A 228 -15.40 -2.78 0.97
CA GLY A 228 -14.27 -3.07 0.09
C GLY A 228 -14.57 -4.12 -0.96
N ALA A 229 -15.28 -5.19 -0.60
CA ALA A 229 -15.69 -6.23 -1.55
C ALA A 229 -16.64 -5.68 -2.61
N VAL A 230 -17.63 -4.87 -2.23
CA VAL A 230 -18.54 -4.22 -3.17
C VAL A 230 -17.79 -3.25 -4.08
N ALA A 231 -16.91 -2.42 -3.53
CA ALA A 231 -16.10 -1.50 -4.33
C ALA A 231 -15.23 -2.25 -5.35
N PHE A 232 -14.61 -3.35 -4.94
CA PHE A 232 -13.82 -4.19 -5.84
C PHE A 232 -14.66 -4.84 -6.94
N LEU A 233 -15.85 -5.34 -6.61
CA LEU A 233 -16.79 -5.86 -7.62
C LEU A 233 -17.20 -4.79 -8.63
N VAL A 234 -17.40 -3.55 -8.18
CA VAL A 234 -17.66 -2.41 -9.09
C VAL A 234 -16.45 -2.18 -9.99
N MET A 235 -15.22 -2.15 -9.45
CA MET A 235 -14.01 -2.01 -10.27
C MET A 235 -13.89 -3.11 -11.32
N LEU A 236 -14.16 -4.37 -10.95
CA LEU A 236 -14.13 -5.51 -11.89
C LEU A 236 -15.23 -5.45 -12.94
N SER A 237 -16.33 -4.78 -12.66
CA SER A 237 -17.47 -4.65 -13.57
C SER A 237 -17.39 -3.43 -14.49
N CYS A 238 -16.34 -2.64 -14.38
CA CYS A 238 -16.07 -1.51 -15.27
C CYS A 238 -15.39 -2.01 -16.55
N GLU A 239 -15.95 -1.61 -17.67
CA GLU A 239 -15.40 -1.75 -19.02
C GLU A 239 -15.19 -0.36 -19.62
N ARG A 240 -14.58 -0.28 -20.80
CA ARG A 240 -14.30 1.00 -21.45
C ARG A 240 -15.56 1.82 -21.73
N GLU A 241 -16.66 1.18 -22.06
CA GLU A 241 -17.94 1.80 -22.47
C GLU A 241 -19.10 1.44 -21.56
N ARG A 242 -18.87 0.68 -20.49
CA ARG A 242 -19.92 0.19 -19.58
C ARG A 242 -19.48 0.21 -18.13
N VAL A 243 -20.44 0.47 -17.27
CA VAL A 243 -20.29 0.28 -15.82
C VAL A 243 -21.29 -0.76 -15.36
N LEU A 244 -20.91 -1.57 -14.38
CA LEU A 244 -21.69 -2.71 -13.87
C LEU A 244 -22.08 -3.73 -14.97
N LEU A 245 -21.28 -3.80 -16.05
CA LEU A 245 -21.50 -4.66 -17.24
C LEU A 245 -22.80 -4.36 -18.01
N ILE A 246 -23.68 -3.51 -17.50
CA ILE A 246 -25.07 -3.31 -17.97
C ILE A 246 -25.30 -1.88 -18.44
N VAL A 247 -24.71 -0.89 -17.76
CA VAL A 247 -24.99 0.54 -18.01
C VAL A 247 -24.04 1.06 -19.09
N PRO A 248 -24.53 1.29 -20.32
CA PRO A 248 -23.68 1.87 -21.36
C PRO A 248 -23.41 3.33 -21.06
N LEU A 249 -22.16 3.73 -21.14
CA LEU A 249 -21.71 5.11 -21.03
C LEU A 249 -20.93 5.45 -22.30
N PRO A 250 -21.46 6.32 -23.17
CA PRO A 250 -20.81 6.63 -24.44
C PRO A 250 -19.46 7.30 -24.19
N LEU A 251 -18.49 6.95 -25.04
CA LEU A 251 -17.19 7.61 -25.07
C LEU A 251 -17.35 8.98 -25.75
N PRO A 252 -16.81 10.06 -25.17
CA PRO A 252 -16.68 11.33 -25.86
C PRO A 252 -15.71 11.18 -27.05
N ASP A 253 -15.99 11.86 -28.17
CA ASP A 253 -15.15 11.80 -29.37
C ASP A 253 -13.73 12.32 -29.16
N ASP A 254 -13.53 13.24 -28.17
CA ASP A 254 -12.25 13.83 -27.78
C ASP A 254 -12.00 13.57 -26.26
N ALA A 255 -11.80 12.33 -25.87
CA ALA A 255 -11.53 12.01 -24.47
C ALA A 255 -10.12 12.48 -24.06
N ALA A 256 -10.06 13.55 -23.29
CA ALA A 256 -8.86 13.97 -22.58
C ALA A 256 -8.51 12.98 -21.45
N MET A 257 -7.36 13.16 -20.81
CA MET A 257 -6.96 12.41 -19.62
C MET A 257 -8.11 12.37 -18.59
N LEU A 258 -8.53 11.18 -18.16
CA LEU A 258 -9.67 10.96 -17.25
C LEU A 258 -10.98 11.62 -17.75
N GLY A 259 -11.20 11.59 -19.06
CA GLY A 259 -12.34 12.27 -19.71
C GLY A 259 -13.61 11.44 -19.74
N THR A 260 -13.59 10.16 -19.36
CA THR A 260 -14.75 9.29 -19.47
C THR A 260 -15.47 9.07 -18.15
N ALA A 261 -16.78 8.90 -18.19
CA ALA A 261 -17.58 8.62 -17.01
C ALA A 261 -17.25 7.23 -16.40
N THR A 262 -16.80 6.29 -17.22
CA THR A 262 -16.36 4.96 -16.76
C THR A 262 -15.07 5.02 -15.96
N GLU A 263 -14.11 5.86 -16.35
CA GLU A 263 -12.89 6.13 -15.58
C GLU A 263 -13.21 6.74 -14.21
N TRP A 264 -14.13 7.69 -14.16
CA TRP A 264 -14.55 8.29 -12.88
C TRP A 264 -15.30 7.29 -11.99
N ALA A 265 -16.09 6.39 -12.57
CA ALA A 265 -16.73 5.31 -11.82
C ALA A 265 -15.69 4.36 -11.21
N PHE A 266 -14.67 3.99 -12.01
CA PHE A 266 -13.55 3.17 -11.53
C PHE A 266 -12.76 3.87 -10.43
N LEU A 267 -12.40 5.15 -10.61
CA LEU A 267 -11.68 5.94 -9.59
C LEU A 267 -12.50 6.10 -8.31
N SER A 268 -13.83 6.32 -8.43
CA SER A 268 -14.72 6.41 -7.28
C SER A 268 -14.78 5.10 -6.51
N ALA A 269 -14.86 3.97 -7.22
CA ALA A 269 -14.81 2.66 -6.60
C ALA A 269 -13.44 2.40 -5.94
N ALA A 270 -12.34 2.81 -6.57
CA ALA A 270 -11.00 2.71 -6.00
C ALA A 270 -10.84 3.57 -4.73
N ALA A 271 -11.42 4.77 -4.70
CA ALA A 271 -11.44 5.63 -3.51
C ALA A 271 -12.22 4.97 -2.36
N ILE A 272 -13.40 4.41 -2.65
CA ILE A 272 -14.20 3.66 -1.67
C ILE A 272 -13.44 2.42 -1.17
N PHE A 273 -12.75 1.72 -2.07
CA PHE A 273 -11.89 0.60 -1.70
C PHE A 273 -10.75 1.05 -0.78
N GLY A 274 -10.08 2.16 -1.10
CA GLY A 274 -9.07 2.78 -0.25
C GLY A 274 -9.61 3.09 1.15
N LEU A 275 -10.76 3.75 1.23
CA LEU A 275 -11.44 4.05 2.49
C LEU A 275 -11.70 2.77 3.32
N ALA A 276 -12.22 1.74 2.66
CA ALA A 276 -12.45 0.43 3.28
C ALA A 276 -11.15 -0.18 3.80
N ALA A 277 -10.10 -0.15 3.01
CA ALA A 277 -8.79 -0.69 3.35
C ALA A 277 -8.20 -0.02 4.59
N GLY A 278 -8.25 1.31 4.66
CA GLY A 278 -7.80 2.06 5.83
C GLY A 278 -8.58 1.69 7.10
N ALA A 279 -9.91 1.59 7.00
CA ALA A 279 -10.75 1.17 8.12
C ALA A 279 -10.43 -0.26 8.56
N VAL A 280 -10.23 -1.20 7.62
CA VAL A 280 -9.82 -2.58 7.93
C VAL A 280 -8.47 -2.60 8.66
N MET A 281 -7.49 -1.81 8.21
CA MET A 281 -6.18 -1.73 8.86
C MET A 281 -6.28 -1.24 10.31
N ALA A 282 -7.08 -0.22 10.58
CA ALA A 282 -7.30 0.31 11.92
C ALA A 282 -8.06 -0.69 12.81
N SER A 283 -9.23 -1.14 12.37
CA SER A 283 -10.13 -1.98 13.15
C SER A 283 -9.59 -3.38 13.41
N SER A 284 -8.80 -3.94 12.47
CA SER A 284 -8.18 -5.26 12.69
C SER A 284 -7.15 -5.24 13.81
N ARG A 285 -6.41 -4.12 14.00
CA ARG A 285 -5.48 -3.96 15.11
C ARG A 285 -6.22 -3.84 16.44
N THR A 286 -7.27 -3.03 16.48
CA THR A 286 -8.12 -2.85 17.66
C THR A 286 -8.78 -4.16 18.08
N LEU A 287 -9.29 -4.93 17.11
CA LEU A 287 -9.89 -6.24 17.39
C LEU A 287 -8.85 -7.22 17.91
N PHE A 288 -7.67 -7.30 17.29
CA PHE A 288 -6.59 -8.17 17.75
C PHE A 288 -6.18 -7.87 19.19
N ALA A 289 -6.00 -6.58 19.52
CA ALA A 289 -5.64 -6.14 20.87
C ALA A 289 -6.68 -6.52 21.93
N ARG A 290 -7.96 -6.74 21.54
CA ARG A 290 -9.04 -7.15 22.47
C ARG A 290 -9.16 -8.65 22.64
N ILE A 291 -8.72 -9.45 21.65
CA ILE A 291 -8.84 -10.91 21.69
C ILE A 291 -7.52 -11.59 22.09
N ALA A 292 -6.39 -10.87 21.99
CA ALA A 292 -5.11 -11.38 22.46
C ALA A 292 -5.15 -11.56 23.99
N PRO A 293 -4.62 -12.68 24.52
CA PRO A 293 -4.51 -12.88 25.96
C PRO A 293 -3.65 -11.74 26.56
N PRO A 294 -3.98 -11.24 27.74
CA PRO A 294 -3.11 -10.33 28.47
C PRO A 294 -1.80 -11.06 28.81
N ASP A 295 -0.66 -10.37 28.64
CA ASP A 295 0.66 -10.83 29.04
C ASP A 295 0.76 -11.03 30.56
#